data_42a3d407bb75a3a94f6b34543dc527ae
#
_entry.id   42a3d407bb75a3a94f6b34543dc527ae
#
_cell.length_a   1.000
_cell.length_b   1.000
_cell.length_c   1.000
_cell.angle_alpha   90.00
_cell.angle_beta   90.00
_cell.angle_gamma   90.00
#
_symmetry.space_group_name_H-M   'P 1'
#
loop_
_entity.id
_entity.type
_entity.pdbx_description
1 polymer ?
#
loop_
_entity_poly.entity_id
_entity_poly.type
_entity_poly.pdbx_seq_one_letter_code
_entity_poly.pdbx_strand_id
1 'polypeptide(L)'
;MTDGGRVVVAGAGLAGFRAVTELRERGFTGQITLIGAETRPPYDRPPLSKKVLTDDGVDPSLQADFGALDVDFRSGEAATGMDAQTLATDRDKYPYDRLILATGAVPVALPGPGRQRFLRNYDDALALRALFRPGLRLAIVGAG
;
A
#
# COMPACT_ATOMS: atom_id res chain seq x y z
N MET A 1 -10.19 19.00 17.32
CA MET A 1 -11.30 18.06 16.96
C MET A 1 -11.13 16.81 17.80
N THR A 2 -11.72 16.83 18.97
CA THR A 2 -11.68 15.72 19.94
C THR A 2 -12.99 14.95 19.83
N ASP A 3 -13.19 14.31 18.70
CA ASP A 3 -14.38 13.48 18.54
C ASP A 3 -13.94 12.03 18.39
N GLY A 4 -14.32 11.18 19.36
CA GLY A 4 -13.95 9.78 19.48
C GLY A 4 -14.65 8.87 18.47
N GLY A 5 -14.74 9.31 17.21
CA GLY A 5 -15.31 8.52 16.12
C GLY A 5 -14.34 7.46 15.58
N ARG A 6 -14.85 6.66 14.64
CA ARG A 6 -14.10 5.61 13.93
C ARG A 6 -13.68 6.11 12.56
N VAL A 7 -12.38 6.12 12.32
CA VAL A 7 -11.80 6.39 11.00
C VAL A 7 -11.28 5.09 10.41
N VAL A 8 -11.74 4.75 9.22
CA VAL A 8 -11.18 3.65 8.42
C VAL A 8 -10.40 4.23 7.25
N VAL A 9 -9.19 3.74 7.04
CA VAL A 9 -8.33 4.13 5.92
C VAL A 9 -8.12 2.91 5.02
N ALA A 10 -8.65 2.96 3.82
CA ALA A 10 -8.51 1.90 2.82
C ALA A 10 -7.28 2.16 1.94
N GLY A 11 -6.25 1.37 2.12
CA GLY A 11 -4.97 1.45 1.43
C GLY A 11 -3.82 1.84 2.34
N ALA A 12 -2.90 0.91 2.60
CA ALA A 12 -1.74 1.07 3.46
C ALA A 12 -0.45 1.44 2.69
N GLY A 13 -0.59 2.18 1.58
CA GLY A 13 0.55 2.83 0.92
C GLY A 13 0.97 4.11 1.64
N LEU A 14 1.88 4.89 1.03
CA LEU A 14 2.38 6.14 1.61
C LEU A 14 1.25 7.10 2.01
N ALA A 15 0.23 7.25 1.17
CA ALA A 15 -0.88 8.17 1.44
C ALA A 15 -1.69 7.74 2.68
N GLY A 16 -2.05 6.45 2.78
CA GLY A 16 -2.76 5.93 3.95
C GLY A 16 -1.93 6.00 5.22
N PHE A 17 -0.65 5.65 5.14
CA PHE A 17 0.26 5.77 6.29
C PHE A 17 0.38 7.23 6.76
N ARG A 18 0.56 8.17 5.85
CA ARG A 18 0.62 9.60 6.21
C ARG A 18 -0.70 10.11 6.78
N ALA A 19 -1.84 9.63 6.27
CA ALA A 19 -3.14 10.01 6.81
C ALA A 19 -3.31 9.58 8.28
N VAL A 20 -2.94 8.35 8.64
CA VAL A 20 -3.06 7.89 10.04
C VAL A 20 -2.06 8.60 10.96
N THR A 21 -0.83 8.84 10.49
CA THR A 21 0.18 9.59 11.25
C THR A 21 -0.30 11.01 11.52
N GLU A 22 -0.76 11.72 10.50
CA GLU A 22 -1.26 13.10 10.61
C GLU A 22 -2.49 13.22 11.52
N LEU A 23 -3.40 12.23 11.47
CA LEU A 23 -4.54 12.19 12.40
C LEU A 23 -4.08 12.16 13.85
N ARG A 24 -3.09 11.33 14.18
CA ARG A 24 -2.55 11.25 15.54
C ARG A 24 -1.76 12.50 15.94
N GLU A 25 -0.93 13.02 15.06
CA GLU A 25 -0.16 14.26 15.28
C GLU A 25 -1.07 15.46 15.53
N ARG A 26 -2.24 15.50 14.89
CA ARG A 26 -3.27 16.54 15.13
C ARG A 26 -4.19 16.25 16.30
N GLY A 27 -3.92 15.23 17.10
CA GLY A 27 -4.63 14.94 18.34
C GLY A 27 -5.97 14.23 18.15
N PHE A 28 -6.19 13.54 17.04
CA PHE A 28 -7.36 12.66 16.91
C PHE A 28 -7.21 11.47 17.84
N THR A 29 -8.18 11.29 18.76
CA THR A 29 -8.16 10.25 19.81
C THR A 29 -9.10 9.08 19.54
N GLY A 30 -9.89 9.14 18.45
CA GLY A 30 -10.81 8.07 18.07
C GLY A 30 -10.10 6.84 17.52
N GLN A 31 -10.87 5.81 17.25
CA GLN A 31 -10.37 4.57 16.67
C GLN A 31 -9.89 4.78 15.22
N ILE A 32 -8.71 4.26 14.87
CA ILE A 32 -8.20 4.26 13.51
C ILE A 32 -7.93 2.82 13.09
N THR A 33 -8.52 2.40 11.96
CA THR A 33 -8.20 1.15 11.29
C THR A 33 -7.57 1.44 9.92
N LEU A 34 -6.37 0.91 9.69
CA LEU A 34 -5.65 1.00 8.41
C LEU A 34 -5.67 -0.36 7.72
N ILE A 35 -6.22 -0.43 6.51
CA ILE A 35 -6.39 -1.68 5.75
C ILE A 35 -5.46 -1.68 4.55
N GLY A 36 -4.66 -2.73 4.41
CA GLY A 36 -3.68 -2.89 3.32
C GLY A 36 -3.76 -4.24 2.63
N ALA A 37 -3.93 -4.24 1.31
CA ALA A 37 -3.99 -5.46 0.51
C ALA A 37 -2.66 -6.24 0.48
N GLU A 38 -1.55 -5.56 0.63
CA GLU A 38 -0.23 -6.18 0.72
C GLU A 38 0.01 -6.70 2.15
N THR A 39 0.71 -7.84 2.27
CA THR A 39 1.06 -8.43 3.58
C THR A 39 2.22 -7.71 4.28
N ARG A 40 2.83 -6.76 3.60
CA ARG A 40 3.96 -5.98 4.09
C ARG A 40 3.50 -4.70 4.80
N PRO A 41 4.29 -4.18 5.75
CA PRO A 41 4.06 -2.84 6.28
C PRO A 41 4.21 -1.78 5.17
N PRO A 42 3.72 -0.56 5.37
CA PRO A 42 3.89 0.55 4.44
C PRO A 42 5.35 0.75 4.06
N TYR A 43 5.60 1.01 2.79
CA TYR A 43 6.94 1.23 2.26
C TYR A 43 6.95 2.30 1.16
N ASP A 44 8.14 2.83 0.90
CA ASP A 44 8.37 3.82 -0.14
C ASP A 44 8.52 3.15 -1.52
N ARG A 45 7.75 3.59 -2.52
CA ARG A 45 7.76 2.98 -3.87
C ARG A 45 8.89 3.44 -4.78
N PRO A 46 9.41 4.68 -4.72
CA PRO A 46 10.50 5.12 -5.58
C PRO A 46 11.76 4.23 -5.54
N PRO A 47 12.17 3.63 -4.42
CA PRO A 47 13.28 2.69 -4.40
C PRO A 47 13.07 1.40 -5.21
N LEU A 48 11.81 1.01 -5.49
CA LEU A 48 11.50 -0.22 -6.20
C LEU A 48 12.12 -0.29 -7.59
N SER A 49 12.16 0.83 -8.32
CA SER A 49 12.78 0.92 -9.66
C SER A 49 14.27 1.27 -9.63
N LYS A 50 14.87 1.32 -8.45
CA LYS A 50 16.25 1.75 -8.24
C LYS A 50 17.01 0.70 -7.42
N LYS A 51 17.31 1.03 -6.16
CA LYS A 51 18.15 0.18 -5.28
C LYS A 51 17.54 -1.20 -5.03
N VAL A 52 16.22 -1.32 -4.92
CA VAL A 52 15.58 -2.64 -4.74
C VAL A 52 15.80 -3.58 -5.92
N LEU A 53 15.96 -3.05 -7.16
CA LEU A 53 16.29 -3.87 -8.33
C LEU A 53 17.76 -4.28 -8.40
N THR A 54 18.66 -3.51 -7.80
CA THR A 54 20.12 -3.69 -7.97
C THR A 54 20.78 -4.34 -6.76
N ASP A 55 20.23 -4.14 -5.55
CA ASP A 55 20.87 -4.56 -4.31
C ASP A 55 20.00 -5.53 -3.51
N ASP A 56 20.63 -6.57 -2.97
CA ASP A 56 20.00 -7.45 -1.98
C ASP A 56 19.96 -6.75 -0.61
N GLY A 57 18.86 -6.95 0.10
CA GLY A 57 18.73 -6.45 1.48
C GLY A 57 18.30 -4.98 1.61
N VAL A 58 17.95 -4.31 0.52
CA VAL A 58 17.35 -2.97 0.62
C VAL A 58 15.92 -3.07 1.12
N ASP A 59 15.66 -2.52 2.29
CA ASP A 59 14.32 -2.42 2.89
C ASP A 59 13.76 -1.00 2.69
N PRO A 60 12.73 -0.81 1.86
CA PRO A 60 12.09 0.47 1.66
C PRO A 60 11.00 0.78 2.70
N SER A 61 10.84 -0.01 3.76
CA SER A 61 9.79 0.15 4.77
C SER A 61 9.83 1.52 5.46
N LEU A 62 8.66 2.07 5.74
CA LEU A 62 8.49 3.40 6.36
C LEU A 62 8.65 3.37 7.90
N GLN A 63 9.16 2.29 8.48
CA GLN A 63 9.40 2.16 9.94
C GLN A 63 8.18 2.54 10.78
N ALA A 64 7.00 2.05 10.39
CA ALA A 64 5.74 2.35 11.07
C ALA A 64 5.62 1.59 12.40
N ASP A 65 5.49 2.32 13.49
CA ASP A 65 5.10 1.75 14.80
C ASP A 65 3.60 1.97 15.02
N PHE A 66 2.79 1.02 14.55
CA PHE A 66 1.33 1.09 14.67
C PHE A 66 0.85 0.96 16.12
N GLY A 67 1.63 0.31 16.98
CA GLY A 67 1.33 0.22 18.41
C GLY A 67 1.46 1.59 19.08
N ALA A 68 2.55 2.30 18.84
CA ALA A 68 2.74 3.66 19.36
C ALA A 68 1.73 4.66 18.76
N LEU A 69 1.29 4.43 17.54
CA LEU A 69 0.25 5.25 16.89
C LEU A 69 -1.18 4.87 17.32
N ASP A 70 -1.35 3.80 18.10
CA ASP A 70 -2.68 3.25 18.43
C ASP A 70 -3.57 3.06 17.18
N VAL A 71 -3.00 2.41 16.14
CA VAL A 71 -3.65 2.13 14.86
C VAL A 71 -3.83 0.62 14.70
N ASP A 72 -5.07 0.19 14.47
CA ASP A 72 -5.38 -1.20 14.11
C ASP A 72 -5.00 -1.44 12.64
N PHE A 73 -3.82 -2.01 12.41
CA PHE A 73 -3.31 -2.29 11.06
C PHE A 73 -3.70 -3.69 10.59
N ARG A 74 -4.48 -3.76 9.52
CA ARG A 74 -4.96 -4.98 8.85
C ARG A 74 -4.19 -5.20 7.55
N SER A 75 -3.11 -5.96 7.62
CA SER A 75 -2.29 -6.30 6.44
C SER A 75 -2.78 -7.55 5.72
N GLY A 76 -2.58 -7.60 4.41
CA GLY A 76 -3.02 -8.70 3.56
C GLY A 76 -4.54 -8.79 3.47
N GLU A 77 -5.23 -7.66 3.55
CA GLU A 77 -6.67 -7.54 3.51
C GLU A 77 -7.09 -6.46 2.50
N ALA A 78 -7.85 -6.86 1.48
CA ALA A 78 -8.20 -5.98 0.38
C ALA A 78 -9.61 -5.39 0.54
N ALA A 79 -9.73 -4.07 0.43
CA ALA A 79 -11.02 -3.41 0.35
C ALA A 79 -11.73 -3.81 -0.96
N THR A 80 -12.97 -4.29 -0.85
CA THR A 80 -13.76 -4.82 -1.99
C THR A 80 -15.00 -4.00 -2.28
N GLY A 81 -15.48 -3.21 -1.33
CA GLY A 81 -16.66 -2.38 -1.51
C GLY A 81 -16.96 -1.52 -0.28
N MET A 82 -17.90 -0.61 -0.42
CA MET A 82 -18.35 0.22 0.68
C MET A 82 -19.82 0.61 0.52
N ASP A 83 -20.48 0.89 1.63
CA ASP A 83 -21.75 1.61 1.70
C ASP A 83 -21.59 2.90 2.50
N ALA A 84 -22.68 3.51 2.95
CA ALA A 84 -22.63 4.80 3.66
C ALA A 84 -21.91 4.75 5.02
N GLN A 85 -21.76 3.58 5.64
CA GLN A 85 -21.27 3.42 7.01
C GLN A 85 -20.32 2.25 7.22
N THR A 86 -20.05 1.45 6.17
CA THR A 86 -19.27 0.22 6.28
C THR A 86 -18.35 0.03 5.09
N LEU A 87 -17.08 -0.23 5.35
CA LEU A 87 -16.14 -0.72 4.37
C LEU A 87 -16.13 -2.25 4.41
N ALA A 88 -16.35 -2.88 3.27
CA ALA A 88 -16.21 -4.33 3.11
C ALA A 88 -14.83 -4.67 2.56
N THR A 89 -14.26 -5.75 3.06
CA THR A 89 -13.00 -6.33 2.58
C THR A 89 -13.24 -7.77 2.13
N ASP A 90 -12.20 -8.42 1.66
CA ASP A 90 -12.22 -9.86 1.36
C ASP A 90 -12.24 -10.77 2.61
N ARG A 91 -12.15 -10.17 3.81
CA ARG A 91 -12.15 -10.91 5.09
C ARG A 91 -13.24 -10.50 6.06
N ASP A 92 -13.49 -9.17 6.18
CA ASP A 92 -14.35 -8.64 7.22
C ASP A 92 -15.09 -7.36 6.76
N LYS A 93 -15.87 -6.76 7.68
CA LYS A 93 -16.58 -5.50 7.50
C LYS A 93 -16.22 -4.54 8.61
N TYR A 94 -15.88 -3.31 8.25
CA TYR A 94 -15.44 -2.26 9.15
C TYR A 94 -16.40 -1.10 9.15
N PRO A 95 -17.19 -0.93 10.22
CA PRO A 95 -18.05 0.24 10.35
C PRO A 95 -17.20 1.49 10.58
N TYR A 96 -17.57 2.60 9.94
CA TYR A 96 -16.87 3.86 10.05
C TYR A 96 -17.81 5.06 10.23
N ASP A 97 -17.29 6.11 10.83
CA ASP A 97 -17.90 7.44 10.86
C ASP A 97 -17.24 8.34 9.80
N ARG A 98 -15.99 8.04 9.44
CA ARG A 98 -15.25 8.67 8.32
C ARG A 98 -14.40 7.63 7.62
N LEU A 99 -14.37 7.69 6.28
CA LEU A 99 -13.58 6.82 5.42
C LEU A 99 -12.58 7.64 4.60
N ILE A 100 -11.33 7.20 4.59
CA ILE A 100 -10.28 7.74 3.71
C ILE A 100 -9.95 6.68 2.66
N LEU A 101 -10.12 7.00 1.39
CA LEU A 101 -9.75 6.14 0.27
C LEU A 101 -8.33 6.49 -0.20
N ALA A 102 -7.39 5.58 0.03
CA ALA A 102 -5.98 5.69 -0.34
C ALA A 102 -5.50 4.43 -1.07
N THR A 103 -6.38 3.79 -1.85
CA THR A 103 -6.17 2.49 -2.51
C THR A 103 -5.11 2.51 -3.61
N GLY A 104 -4.70 3.69 -4.07
CA GLY A 104 -3.69 3.84 -5.11
C GLY A 104 -4.23 3.50 -6.50
N ALA A 105 -3.37 2.95 -7.35
CA ALA A 105 -3.69 2.57 -8.73
C ALA A 105 -3.04 1.24 -9.08
N VAL A 106 -3.62 0.54 -10.05
CA VAL A 106 -3.08 -0.70 -10.62
C VAL A 106 -2.48 -0.42 -12.01
N PRO A 107 -1.47 -1.17 -12.45
CA PRO A 107 -0.95 -1.06 -13.80
C PRO A 107 -2.00 -1.45 -14.85
N VAL A 108 -2.01 -0.75 -15.96
CA VAL A 108 -2.83 -1.11 -17.12
C VAL A 108 -2.01 -2.01 -18.04
N ALA A 109 -2.53 -3.21 -18.33
CA ALA A 109 -1.90 -4.11 -19.29
C ALA A 109 -2.08 -3.57 -20.71
N LEU A 110 -1.02 -3.63 -21.52
CA LEU A 110 -1.11 -3.35 -22.95
C LEU A 110 -1.78 -4.53 -23.68
N PRO A 111 -2.57 -4.26 -24.73
CA PRO A 111 -3.13 -5.34 -25.53
C PRO A 111 -2.03 -6.10 -26.30
N GLY A 112 -2.20 -7.39 -26.47
CA GLY A 112 -1.29 -8.23 -27.26
C GLY A 112 -0.84 -9.50 -26.57
N PRO A 113 -0.22 -10.43 -27.30
CA PRO A 113 0.15 -11.76 -26.78
C PRO A 113 1.46 -11.77 -26.01
N GLY A 114 2.15 -10.65 -25.86
CA GLY A 114 3.45 -10.54 -25.20
C GLY A 114 3.38 -10.79 -23.69
N ARG A 115 4.43 -11.39 -23.15
CA ARG A 115 4.59 -11.48 -21.68
C ARG A 115 4.92 -10.12 -21.11
N GLN A 116 4.01 -9.58 -20.30
CA GLN A 116 4.21 -8.31 -19.61
C GLN A 116 4.55 -8.56 -18.14
N ARG A 117 5.42 -7.71 -17.61
CA ARG A 117 5.74 -7.62 -16.19
C ARG A 117 5.49 -6.19 -15.75
N PHE A 118 4.95 -6.03 -14.57
CA PHE A 118 4.73 -4.72 -13.98
C PHE A 118 5.77 -4.45 -12.90
N LEU A 119 5.99 -3.19 -12.62
CA LEU A 119 6.79 -2.74 -11.49
C LEU A 119 5.92 -1.78 -10.65
N ARG A 120 5.05 -2.35 -9.85
CA ARG A 120 4.12 -1.57 -9.03
C ARG A 120 4.33 -1.74 -7.55
N ASN A 121 4.60 -2.96 -7.09
CA ASN A 121 4.77 -3.31 -5.69
C ASN A 121 6.13 -3.95 -5.44
N TYR A 122 6.41 -4.26 -4.17
CA TYR A 122 7.69 -4.83 -3.76
C TYR A 122 7.93 -6.21 -4.38
N ASP A 123 6.90 -7.04 -4.44
CA ASP A 123 7.01 -8.40 -4.99
C ASP A 123 7.27 -8.38 -6.50
N ASP A 124 6.69 -7.39 -7.22
CA ASP A 124 7.03 -7.14 -8.63
C ASP A 124 8.53 -6.84 -8.79
N ALA A 125 9.08 -5.99 -7.92
CA ALA A 125 10.51 -5.62 -7.97
C ALA A 125 11.40 -6.84 -7.72
N LEU A 126 11.07 -7.67 -6.73
CA LEU A 126 11.81 -8.91 -6.45
C LEU A 126 11.72 -9.90 -7.62
N ALA A 127 10.53 -10.08 -8.19
CA ALA A 127 10.32 -10.96 -9.33
C ALA A 127 11.08 -10.49 -10.58
N LEU A 128 11.14 -9.17 -10.82
CA LEU A 128 11.94 -8.60 -11.90
C LEU A 128 13.43 -8.78 -11.66
N ARG A 129 13.92 -8.49 -10.45
CA ARG A 129 15.33 -8.65 -10.07
C ARG A 129 15.81 -10.09 -10.30
N ALA A 130 15.01 -11.08 -9.95
CA ALA A 130 15.32 -12.48 -10.16
C ALA A 130 15.48 -12.89 -11.64
N LEU A 131 15.00 -12.09 -12.57
CA LEU A 131 15.16 -12.31 -14.01
C LEU A 131 16.43 -11.69 -14.57
N PHE A 132 17.05 -10.75 -13.88
CA PHE A 132 18.20 -10.02 -14.40
C PHE A 132 19.43 -10.90 -14.47
N ARG A 133 20.00 -10.98 -15.68
CA ARG A 133 21.23 -11.72 -15.97
C ARG A 133 21.94 -11.08 -17.17
N PRO A 134 23.25 -11.22 -17.30
CA PRO A 134 23.98 -10.76 -18.49
C PRO A 134 23.34 -11.30 -19.77
N GLY A 135 23.18 -10.42 -20.77
CA GLY A 135 22.57 -10.76 -22.05
C GLY A 135 21.03 -10.78 -22.08
N LEU A 136 20.35 -10.48 -20.98
CA LEU A 136 18.89 -10.30 -21.00
C LEU A 136 18.51 -9.12 -21.90
N ARG A 137 17.57 -9.36 -22.82
CA ARG A 137 16.96 -8.29 -23.63
C ARG A 137 15.66 -7.87 -22.99
N LEU A 138 15.56 -6.61 -22.65
CA LEU A 138 14.41 -6.01 -21.98
C LEU A 138 13.85 -4.86 -22.80
N ALA A 139 12.55 -4.83 -23.03
CA ALA A 139 11.84 -3.66 -23.52
C ALA A 139 11.07 -3.01 -22.36
N ILE A 140 11.25 -1.71 -22.17
CA ILE A 140 10.57 -0.93 -21.12
C ILE A 140 9.56 -0.02 -21.80
N VAL A 141 8.31 -0.08 -21.33
CA VAL A 141 7.23 0.78 -21.79
C VAL A 141 6.85 1.72 -20.66
N GLY A 142 7.01 3.01 -20.91
CA GLY A 142 6.89 4.07 -19.91
C GLY A 142 8.26 4.50 -19.38
N ALA A 143 8.40 5.78 -19.09
CA ALA A 143 9.64 6.41 -18.65
C ALA A 143 9.39 7.47 -17.55
N GLY A 144 8.32 7.26 -16.78
CA GLY A 144 7.94 8.12 -15.66
C GLY A 144 8.75 7.89 -14.39
#